data_1c023c7247da922dcfff417b1a7e0553
#
_entry.id   1c023c7247da922dcfff417b1a7e0553
#
_cell.length_a   1.000
_cell.length_b   1.000
_cell.length_c   1.000
_cell.angle_alpha   90.00
_cell.angle_beta   90.00
_cell.angle_gamma   90.00
#
_symmetry.space_group_name_H-M   'P 1'
#
loop_
_entity.id
_entity.type
_entity.pdbx_description
1 polymer ?
#
loop_
_entity_poly.entity_id
_entity_poly.type
_entity_poly.pdbx_seq_one_letter_code
_entity_poly.pdbx_strand_id
1 'polypeptide(L)'
;MKTTEGIEAVYLTTHNWGKAAKFFQALGFELEFETDHQSGQLRNGSGPFLFIAEVPESEKPDIQLVMKIADAETFHADPIVEVATSFEDTHWGTRDMTVRDPDGRLWRLQAPGKG
;
A
#
# COMPACT_ATOMS: atom_id res chain seq x y z
N MET A 1 8.77 -6.50 21.36
CA MET A 1 7.37 -6.69 20.93
C MET A 1 7.22 -6.24 19.48
N LYS A 2 6.59 -7.06 18.66
CA LYS A 2 6.37 -6.71 17.26
C LYS A 2 5.18 -5.77 17.15
N THR A 3 5.38 -4.61 16.56
CA THR A 3 4.29 -3.68 16.28
C THR A 3 3.82 -3.79 14.82
N THR A 4 4.73 -4.15 13.90
CA THR A 4 4.38 -4.40 12.50
C THR A 4 4.94 -5.76 12.08
N GLU A 5 4.43 -6.30 10.97
CA GLU A 5 4.87 -7.59 10.44
C GLU A 5 5.69 -7.44 9.15
N GLY A 6 6.26 -6.26 8.95
CA GLY A 6 7.10 -6.00 7.79
C GLY A 6 6.34 -5.41 6.61
N ILE A 7 7.04 -5.25 5.50
CA ILE A 7 6.47 -4.65 4.30
C ILE A 7 5.60 -5.65 3.58
N GLU A 8 4.32 -5.32 3.41
CA GLU A 8 3.34 -6.17 2.75
C GLU A 8 3.19 -5.84 1.28
N ALA A 9 3.27 -4.56 0.95
CA ALA A 9 2.93 -4.10 -0.39
C ALA A 9 3.61 -2.78 -0.72
N VAL A 10 3.66 -2.49 -2.02
CA VAL A 10 4.03 -1.18 -2.52
C VAL A 10 2.84 -0.66 -3.31
N TYR A 11 2.34 0.51 -2.93
CA TYR A 11 1.25 1.15 -3.65
C TYR A 11 1.84 2.17 -4.61
N LEU A 12 1.53 2.01 -5.91
CA LEU A 12 2.06 2.86 -6.96
C LEU A 12 0.91 3.59 -7.64
N THR A 13 1.12 4.87 -7.94
CA THR A 13 0.22 5.56 -8.85
C THR A 13 0.93 5.80 -10.16
N THR A 14 0.19 5.85 -11.25
CA THR A 14 0.74 5.96 -12.61
C THR A 14 -0.20 6.77 -13.48
N HIS A 15 0.33 7.32 -14.57
CA HIS A 15 -0.52 7.97 -15.57
C HIS A 15 -1.04 6.99 -16.63
N ASN A 16 -0.55 5.74 -16.63
CA ASN A 16 -0.97 4.77 -17.62
C ASN A 16 -0.86 3.36 -17.05
N TRP A 17 -2.00 2.83 -16.58
CA TRP A 17 -2.08 1.52 -15.97
C TRP A 17 -1.54 0.41 -16.91
N GLY A 18 -1.98 0.41 -18.17
CA GLY A 18 -1.57 -0.64 -19.09
C GLY A 18 -0.06 -0.71 -19.31
N LYS A 19 0.57 0.45 -19.45
CA LYS A 19 2.02 0.50 -19.63
C LYS A 19 2.76 0.10 -18.33
N ALA A 20 2.27 0.53 -17.18
CA ALA A 20 2.87 0.19 -15.91
C ALA A 20 2.79 -1.33 -15.68
N ALA A 21 1.64 -1.93 -15.93
CA ALA A 21 1.47 -3.38 -15.78
C ALA A 21 2.43 -4.15 -16.67
N LYS A 22 2.55 -3.75 -17.94
CA LYS A 22 3.47 -4.41 -18.87
C LYS A 22 4.92 -4.28 -18.44
N PHE A 23 5.30 -3.13 -17.90
CA PHE A 23 6.64 -2.90 -17.42
C PHE A 23 7.00 -3.91 -16.32
N PHE A 24 6.14 -4.06 -15.33
CA PHE A 24 6.41 -4.99 -14.24
C PHE A 24 6.31 -6.44 -14.66
N GLN A 25 5.39 -6.77 -15.57
CA GLN A 25 5.31 -8.11 -16.12
C GLN A 25 6.60 -8.48 -16.85
N ALA A 26 7.21 -7.52 -17.56
CA ALA A 26 8.49 -7.74 -18.23
C ALA A 26 9.63 -8.00 -17.24
N LEU A 27 9.46 -7.58 -15.98
CA LEU A 27 10.44 -7.84 -14.92
C LEU A 27 10.14 -9.11 -14.12
N GLY A 28 9.13 -9.87 -14.53
CA GLY A 28 8.84 -11.15 -13.91
C GLY A 28 7.66 -11.13 -12.96
N PHE A 29 6.95 -10.02 -12.83
CA PHE A 29 5.75 -9.97 -11.99
C PHE A 29 4.57 -10.59 -12.72
N GLU A 30 3.71 -11.27 -11.97
CA GLU A 30 2.50 -11.86 -12.51
C GLU A 30 1.31 -11.02 -12.06
N LEU A 31 0.37 -10.79 -13.00
CA LEU A 31 -0.85 -10.07 -12.70
C LEU A 31 -1.77 -11.01 -11.93
N GLU A 32 -2.07 -10.66 -10.68
CA GLU A 32 -2.94 -11.47 -9.84
C GLU A 32 -4.41 -11.14 -10.07
N PHE A 33 -4.71 -9.86 -10.23
CA PHE A 33 -6.04 -9.46 -10.65
C PHE A 33 -5.99 -8.01 -11.16
N GLU A 34 -7.00 -7.67 -11.95
CA GLU A 34 -7.17 -6.33 -12.48
C GLU A 34 -8.58 -5.86 -12.10
N THR A 35 -8.70 -4.60 -11.70
CA THR A 35 -10.01 -4.01 -11.40
C THR A 35 -10.59 -3.40 -12.66
N ASP A 36 -11.83 -2.94 -12.58
CA ASP A 36 -12.47 -2.20 -13.68
C ASP A 36 -12.21 -0.69 -13.58
N HIS A 37 -11.27 -0.29 -12.72
CA HIS A 37 -10.94 1.13 -12.49
C HIS A 37 -9.50 1.47 -12.91
N GLN A 38 -8.96 0.76 -13.89
CA GLN A 38 -7.59 0.98 -14.38
C GLN A 38 -6.57 0.87 -13.25
N SER A 39 -6.63 -0.25 -12.56
CA SER A 39 -5.72 -0.59 -11.49
C SER A 39 -5.63 -2.10 -11.37
N GLY A 40 -4.67 -2.59 -10.61
CA GLY A 40 -4.53 -4.02 -10.41
C GLY A 40 -3.40 -4.36 -9.47
N GLN A 41 -3.27 -5.65 -9.18
CA GLN A 41 -2.29 -6.18 -8.27
C GLN A 41 -1.38 -7.16 -8.97
N LEU A 42 -0.07 -7.00 -8.76
CA LEU A 42 0.94 -7.87 -9.33
C LEU A 42 1.85 -8.37 -8.22
N ARG A 43 2.43 -9.56 -8.41
CA ARG A 43 3.34 -10.13 -7.43
C ARG A 43 4.43 -10.93 -8.13
N ASN A 44 5.63 -10.91 -7.54
CA ASN A 44 6.74 -11.73 -8.02
C ASN A 44 7.11 -12.70 -6.91
N GLY A 45 6.76 -13.98 -7.09
CA GLY A 45 7.02 -15.01 -6.09
C GLY A 45 6.30 -14.73 -4.78
N SER A 46 7.01 -14.91 -3.67
CA SER A 46 6.44 -14.71 -2.32
C SER A 46 6.72 -13.31 -1.76
N GLY A 47 7.26 -12.41 -2.57
CA GLY A 47 7.56 -11.05 -2.13
C GLY A 47 6.32 -10.20 -1.91
N PRO A 48 6.52 -8.94 -1.53
CA PRO A 48 5.41 -7.98 -1.41
C PRO A 48 4.70 -7.83 -2.75
N PHE A 49 3.40 -7.57 -2.69
CA PHE A 49 2.68 -7.29 -3.92
C PHE A 49 2.77 -5.81 -4.28
N LEU A 50 2.57 -5.52 -5.57
CA LEU A 50 2.41 -4.16 -6.06
C LEU A 50 0.93 -3.94 -6.31
N PHE A 51 0.39 -2.84 -5.82
CA PHE A 51 -0.93 -2.40 -6.25
C PHE A 51 -0.74 -1.09 -7.00
N ILE A 52 -1.15 -1.07 -8.27
CA ILE A 52 -0.92 0.04 -9.17
C ILE A 52 -2.26 0.62 -9.60
N ALA A 53 -2.41 1.93 -9.45
CA ALA A 53 -3.64 2.62 -9.81
C ALA A 53 -3.34 3.81 -10.70
N GLU A 54 -4.16 4.00 -11.74
CA GLU A 54 -4.01 5.15 -12.62
C GLU A 54 -4.61 6.39 -11.98
N VAL A 55 -3.88 7.50 -12.10
CA VAL A 55 -4.32 8.80 -11.59
C VAL A 55 -4.29 9.82 -12.73
N PRO A 56 -5.03 10.94 -12.57
CA PRO A 56 -5.05 11.98 -13.61
C PRO A 56 -3.68 12.60 -13.85
N GLU A 57 -3.48 13.14 -15.05
CA GLU A 57 -2.24 13.83 -15.43
C GLU A 57 -1.87 14.96 -14.46
N SER A 58 -2.87 15.56 -13.81
CA SER A 58 -2.65 16.64 -12.86
C SER A 58 -2.04 16.16 -11.55
N GLU A 59 -2.07 14.86 -11.30
CA GLU A 59 -1.54 14.28 -10.07
C GLU A 59 -0.19 13.64 -10.36
N LYS A 60 0.79 13.90 -9.51
CA LYS A 60 2.13 13.34 -9.69
C LYS A 60 2.13 11.86 -9.31
N PRO A 61 2.69 10.98 -10.15
CA PRO A 61 2.84 9.57 -9.78
C PRO A 61 3.74 9.42 -8.56
N ASP A 62 3.38 8.48 -7.69
CA ASP A 62 4.08 8.32 -6.42
C ASP A 62 4.18 6.86 -6.01
N ILE A 63 4.99 6.60 -5.01
CA ILE A 63 5.19 5.28 -4.41
C ILE A 63 4.93 5.40 -2.92
N GLN A 64 4.12 4.51 -2.39
CA GLN A 64 3.88 4.43 -0.95
C GLN A 64 4.09 3.00 -0.48
N LEU A 65 4.91 2.84 0.54
CA LEU A 65 5.15 1.53 1.13
C LEU A 65 4.08 1.22 2.18
N VAL A 66 3.65 -0.02 2.21
CA VAL A 66 2.59 -0.49 3.09
C VAL A 66 3.14 -1.57 4.00
N MET A 67 3.04 -1.36 5.32
CA MET A 67 3.44 -2.36 6.30
C MET A 67 2.21 -3.08 6.83
N LYS A 68 2.37 -4.36 7.12
CA LYS A 68 1.30 -5.18 7.64
C LYS A 68 1.21 -5.05 9.17
N ILE A 69 0.00 -4.92 9.67
CA ILE A 69 -0.31 -4.93 11.10
C ILE A 69 -1.34 -6.03 11.34
N ALA A 70 -1.13 -6.81 12.39
CA ALA A 70 -2.02 -7.93 12.68
C ALA A 70 -3.42 -7.48 13.10
N ASP A 71 -3.51 -6.41 13.91
CA ASP A 71 -4.78 -5.98 14.48
C ASP A 71 -4.73 -4.50 14.85
N ALA A 72 -5.65 -3.71 14.28
CA ALA A 72 -5.72 -2.28 14.57
C ALA A 72 -6.11 -1.99 16.03
N GLU A 73 -6.89 -2.88 16.64
CA GLU A 73 -7.37 -2.66 18.01
C GLU A 73 -6.26 -2.77 19.05
N THR A 74 -5.28 -3.63 18.80
CA THR A 74 -4.18 -3.87 19.75
C THR A 74 -2.91 -3.14 19.39
N PHE A 75 -2.86 -2.49 18.24
CA PHE A 75 -1.68 -1.76 17.81
C PHE A 75 -1.53 -0.46 18.59
N HIS A 76 -0.34 -0.24 19.13
CA HIS A 76 -0.01 1.01 19.82
C HIS A 76 1.29 1.55 19.24
N ALA A 77 1.23 2.71 18.63
CA ALA A 77 2.42 3.36 18.11
C ALA A 77 3.28 3.86 19.26
N ASP A 78 4.59 3.61 19.16
CA ASP A 78 5.55 4.22 20.09
C ASP A 78 5.44 5.75 19.97
N PRO A 79 5.60 6.50 21.09
CA PRO A 79 5.52 7.97 21.03
C PRO A 79 6.47 8.63 20.04
N ILE A 80 7.55 7.98 19.65
CA ILE A 80 8.47 8.53 18.65
C ILE A 80 7.86 8.54 17.24
N VAL A 81 6.81 7.75 17.03
CA VAL A 81 6.17 7.64 15.71
C VAL A 81 5.20 8.80 15.50
N GLU A 82 5.44 9.59 14.46
CA GLU A 82 4.53 10.67 14.11
C GLU A 82 3.35 10.10 13.32
N VAL A 83 2.16 10.14 13.91
CA VAL A 83 0.94 9.65 13.26
C VAL A 83 0.34 10.79 12.44
N ALA A 84 0.29 10.61 11.12
CA ALA A 84 -0.32 11.59 10.23
C ALA A 84 -1.84 11.43 10.19
N THR A 85 -2.31 10.18 10.13
CA THR A 85 -3.74 9.87 10.11
C THR A 85 -3.97 8.60 10.93
N SER A 86 -4.86 8.66 11.91
CA SER A 86 -5.23 7.50 12.70
C SER A 86 -5.96 6.46 11.86
N PHE A 87 -6.16 5.25 12.40
CA PHE A 87 -6.83 4.18 11.67
C PHE A 87 -8.20 4.61 11.14
N GLU A 88 -8.41 4.34 9.86
CA GLU A 88 -9.67 4.59 9.17
C GLU A 88 -10.06 3.33 8.41
N ASP A 89 -11.35 3.07 8.34
CA ASP A 89 -11.86 1.97 7.52
C ASP A 89 -11.73 2.36 6.04
N THR A 90 -11.21 1.44 5.24
CA THR A 90 -11.14 1.65 3.79
C THR A 90 -12.34 0.98 3.12
N HIS A 91 -12.63 1.39 1.89
CA HIS A 91 -13.71 0.77 1.13
C HIS A 91 -13.32 -0.60 0.55
N TRP A 92 -12.06 -0.99 0.66
CA TRP A 92 -11.60 -2.32 0.21
C TRP A 92 -11.44 -3.31 1.35
N GLY A 93 -11.91 -2.98 2.55
CA GLY A 93 -12.03 -3.94 3.63
C GLY A 93 -10.88 -4.01 4.62
N THR A 94 -10.02 -3.00 4.66
CA THR A 94 -8.94 -2.93 5.64
C THR A 94 -9.11 -1.71 6.55
N ARG A 95 -8.24 -1.61 7.56
CA ARG A 95 -8.14 -0.42 8.40
C ARG A 95 -6.71 0.10 8.28
N ASP A 96 -6.57 1.32 7.82
CA ASP A 96 -5.27 1.88 7.49
C ASP A 96 -4.96 3.10 8.35
N MET A 97 -3.71 3.17 8.81
CA MET A 97 -3.13 4.32 9.50
C MET A 97 -1.98 4.82 8.65
N THR A 98 -1.74 6.13 8.67
CA THR A 98 -0.59 6.71 7.98
C THR A 98 0.35 7.33 9.00
N VAL A 99 1.63 7.03 8.88
CA VAL A 99 2.67 7.60 9.75
C VAL A 99 3.70 8.31 8.89
N ARG A 100 4.43 9.23 9.51
CA ARG A 100 5.46 10.01 8.83
C ARG A 100 6.81 9.65 9.41
N ASP A 101 7.77 9.32 8.53
CA ASP A 101 9.12 9.02 8.98
C ASP A 101 9.91 10.32 9.25
N PRO A 102 11.13 10.23 9.80
CA PRO A 102 11.90 11.43 10.14
C PRO A 102 12.19 12.37 8.96
N ASP A 103 12.15 11.86 7.76
CA ASP A 103 12.40 12.65 6.55
C ASP A 103 11.11 13.11 5.85
N GLY A 104 9.96 12.89 6.50
CA GLY A 104 8.69 13.37 6.02
C GLY A 104 7.96 12.44 5.08
N ARG A 105 8.49 11.22 4.82
CA ARG A 105 7.82 10.27 3.94
C ARG A 105 6.65 9.63 4.66
N LEU A 106 5.56 9.46 3.93
CA LEU A 106 4.36 8.80 4.47
C LEU A 106 4.43 7.29 4.24
N TRP A 107 4.19 6.54 5.29
CA TRP A 107 4.09 5.07 5.25
C TRP A 107 2.69 4.69 5.66
N ARG A 108 2.14 3.69 4.99
CA ARG A 108 0.81 3.17 5.35
C ARG A 108 0.96 1.91 6.19
N LEU A 109 0.21 1.85 7.29
CA LEU A 109 0.13 0.66 8.13
C LEU A 109 -1.26 0.08 7.92
N GLN A 110 -1.33 -1.17 7.47
CA GLN A 110 -2.58 -1.77 7.06
C GLN A 110 -2.91 -2.98 7.93
N ALA A 111 -4.08 -2.94 8.53
CA ALA A 111 -4.61 -4.02 9.36
C ALA A 111 -5.87 -4.60 8.72
N PRO A 112 -6.25 -5.84 9.08
CA PRO A 112 -7.51 -6.39 8.63
C PRO A 112 -8.67 -5.52 9.09
N GLY A 113 -9.70 -5.39 8.27
CA GLY A 113 -10.89 -4.67 8.62
C GLY A 113 -11.74 -5.46 9.60
N LYS A 114 -12.73 -4.78 10.17
CA LYS A 114 -13.75 -5.46 10.98
C LYS A 114 -14.66 -6.22 10.01
N GLY A 115 -14.55 -7.50 10.04
CA GLY A 115 -15.22 -8.36 9.12
C GLY A 115 -16.72 -8.41 9.17
#